data_ff72ce59763a8f350f0b278d1f68dad5
#
_entry.id   ff72ce59763a8f350f0b278d1f68dad5
#
_cell.length_a   1.000
_cell.length_b   1.000
_cell.length_c   1.000
_cell.angle_alpha   90.00
_cell.angle_beta   90.00
_cell.angle_gamma   90.00
#
_symmetry.space_group_name_H-M   'P 1'
#
loop_
_entity.id
_entity.type
_entity.pdbx_description
1 polymer ?
#
loop_
_entity_poly.entity_id
_entity_poly.type
_entity_poly.pdbx_seq_one_letter_code
_entity_poly.pdbx_strand_id
1 'polypeptide(L)'
;MPKIIEDLHDRILAQAEKELFEKGYSNMTMRSVAEGCSIAVGTVYNYYKSKDVLVAQIMLRDWTRIMDTVKLRCESSISIHEAFHEMYNGIVEFVETYDSVWRQYGKDISVRREMPMQFDWLIKQLSEILEEVLVRCHNEEDDYMPVFLAEILLNTATKKDFKYNNISRLLRRIFP
;
A
#
# COMPACT_ATOMS: atom_id res chain seq x y z
N MET A 1 -12.22 -22.32 20.02
CA MET A 1 -13.03 -21.82 18.92
C MET A 1 -12.57 -20.50 18.27
N PRO A 2 -11.29 -20.05 18.39
CA PRO A 2 -10.81 -18.83 17.70
C PRO A 2 -10.64 -19.03 16.17
N LYS A 3 -10.34 -20.25 15.73
CA LYS A 3 -9.99 -20.57 14.33
C LYS A 3 -11.13 -20.35 13.30
N ILE A 4 -12.37 -20.41 13.72
CA ILE A 4 -13.54 -20.19 12.84
C ILE A 4 -13.73 -18.70 12.54
N ILE A 5 -13.31 -17.81 13.44
CA ILE A 5 -13.47 -16.36 13.30
C ILE A 5 -12.42 -15.79 12.34
N GLU A 6 -11.17 -16.25 12.43
CA GLU A 6 -10.09 -15.86 11.49
C GLU A 6 -10.41 -16.30 10.05
N ASP A 7 -10.88 -17.55 9.87
CA ASP A 7 -11.26 -18.07 8.54
C ASP A 7 -12.39 -17.24 7.89
N LEU A 8 -13.39 -16.75 8.65
CA LEU A 8 -14.48 -15.96 8.09
C LEU A 8 -14.05 -14.53 7.72
N HIS A 9 -13.20 -13.90 8.52
CA HIS A 9 -12.61 -12.60 8.22
C HIS A 9 -11.87 -12.65 6.87
N ASP A 10 -10.98 -13.61 6.71
CA ASP A 10 -10.18 -13.77 5.49
C ASP A 10 -11.02 -14.14 4.28
N ARG A 11 -12.09 -14.96 4.48
CA ARG A 11 -13.04 -15.28 3.40
C ARG A 11 -13.80 -14.06 2.93
N ILE A 12 -14.25 -13.19 3.85
CA ILE A 12 -14.93 -11.93 3.48
C ILE A 12 -13.97 -11.03 2.70
N LEU A 13 -12.72 -10.85 3.18
CA LEU A 13 -11.72 -10.06 2.48
C LEU A 13 -11.41 -10.61 1.09
N ALA A 14 -11.19 -11.91 0.95
CA ALA A 14 -10.89 -12.54 -0.34
C ALA A 14 -12.06 -12.41 -1.33
N GLN A 15 -13.30 -12.60 -0.86
CA GLN A 15 -14.48 -12.43 -1.71
C GLN A 15 -14.67 -10.97 -2.13
N ALA A 16 -14.45 -10.03 -1.21
CA ALA A 16 -14.55 -8.60 -1.49
C ALA A 16 -13.47 -8.13 -2.47
N GLU A 17 -12.25 -8.61 -2.31
CA GLU A 17 -11.13 -8.36 -3.25
C GLU A 17 -11.47 -8.85 -4.65
N LYS A 18 -11.94 -10.10 -4.76
CA LYS A 18 -12.38 -10.66 -6.03
C LYS A 18 -13.44 -9.79 -6.70
N GLU A 19 -14.48 -9.38 -5.97
CA GLU A 19 -15.52 -8.51 -6.52
C GLU A 19 -15.02 -7.11 -6.86
N LEU A 20 -14.09 -6.57 -6.07
CA LEU A 20 -13.49 -5.27 -6.33
C LEU A 20 -12.77 -5.25 -7.69
N PHE A 21 -12.01 -6.29 -8.01
CA PHE A 21 -11.29 -6.39 -9.28
C PHE A 21 -12.16 -6.81 -10.46
N GLU A 22 -13.16 -7.67 -10.25
CA GLU A 22 -14.05 -8.13 -11.31
C GLU A 22 -15.13 -7.09 -11.69
N LYS A 23 -15.72 -6.42 -10.70
CA LYS A 23 -16.89 -5.54 -10.89
C LYS A 23 -16.58 -4.05 -10.71
N GLY A 24 -15.43 -3.75 -10.14
CA GLY A 24 -15.03 -2.40 -9.75
C GLY A 24 -15.70 -1.94 -8.46
N TYR A 25 -15.10 -0.90 -7.86
CA TYR A 25 -15.58 -0.32 -6.59
C TYR A 25 -17.07 0.04 -6.61
N SER A 26 -17.59 0.69 -7.69
CA SER A 26 -18.96 1.14 -7.74
C SER A 26 -19.99 0.00 -7.66
N ASN A 27 -19.71 -1.13 -8.27
CA ASN A 27 -20.63 -2.26 -8.40
C ASN A 27 -20.49 -3.28 -7.27
N MET A 28 -19.38 -3.27 -6.53
CA MET A 28 -19.22 -4.08 -5.33
C MET A 28 -20.13 -3.55 -4.21
N THR A 29 -20.84 -4.44 -3.52
CA THR A 29 -21.71 -4.10 -2.39
C THR A 29 -21.48 -5.05 -1.22
N MET A 30 -21.75 -4.58 0.02
CA MET A 30 -21.69 -5.43 1.21
C MET A 30 -22.62 -6.65 1.09
N ARG A 31 -23.73 -6.50 0.36
CA ARG A 31 -24.69 -7.58 0.13
C ARG A 31 -24.15 -8.61 -0.86
N SER A 32 -23.55 -8.19 -1.97
CA SER A 32 -22.96 -9.14 -2.93
C SER A 32 -21.79 -9.93 -2.32
N VAL A 33 -20.98 -9.28 -1.48
CA VAL A 33 -19.90 -9.96 -0.72
C VAL A 33 -20.49 -11.00 0.23
N ALA A 34 -21.56 -10.67 0.96
CA ALA A 34 -22.23 -11.62 1.85
C ALA A 34 -22.80 -12.83 1.09
N GLU A 35 -23.43 -12.58 -0.06
CA GLU A 35 -23.95 -13.62 -0.96
C GLU A 35 -22.82 -14.54 -1.47
N GLY A 36 -21.69 -13.95 -1.89
CA GLY A 36 -20.50 -14.71 -2.33
C GLY A 36 -19.86 -15.57 -1.23
N CYS A 37 -19.95 -15.13 0.02
CA CYS A 37 -19.52 -15.91 1.18
C CYS A 37 -20.57 -16.88 1.72
N SER A 38 -21.81 -16.88 1.21
CA SER A 38 -22.95 -17.64 1.72
C SER A 38 -23.29 -17.34 3.19
N ILE A 39 -23.25 -16.05 3.57
CA ILE A 39 -23.54 -15.56 4.92
C ILE A 39 -24.60 -14.44 4.89
N ALA A 40 -25.17 -14.14 6.04
CA ALA A 40 -26.05 -12.99 6.17
C ALA A 40 -25.28 -11.66 6.05
N VAL A 41 -25.87 -10.65 5.39
CA VAL A 41 -25.23 -9.33 5.20
C VAL A 41 -24.90 -8.68 6.57
N GLY A 42 -25.73 -8.88 7.59
CA GLY A 42 -25.44 -8.41 8.95
C GLY A 42 -24.15 -8.99 9.53
N THR A 43 -23.77 -10.20 9.11
CA THR A 43 -22.50 -10.79 9.52
C THR A 43 -21.31 -10.01 8.93
N VAL A 44 -21.39 -9.59 7.66
CA VAL A 44 -20.34 -8.74 7.05
C VAL A 44 -20.23 -7.41 7.80
N TYR A 45 -21.36 -6.77 8.15
CA TYR A 45 -21.36 -5.52 8.92
C TYR A 45 -20.81 -5.64 10.34
N ASN A 46 -20.81 -6.84 10.93
CA ASN A 46 -20.15 -7.09 12.22
C ASN A 46 -18.62 -7.00 12.13
N TYR A 47 -18.05 -7.35 10.97
CA TYR A 47 -16.60 -7.27 10.72
C TYR A 47 -16.18 -5.90 10.14
N TYR A 48 -16.97 -5.37 9.22
CA TYR A 48 -16.66 -4.14 8.48
C TYR A 48 -17.86 -3.21 8.47
N LYS A 49 -17.71 -2.06 9.09
CA LYS A 49 -18.81 -1.07 9.27
C LYS A 49 -19.32 -0.48 7.96
N SER A 50 -18.50 -0.44 6.93
CA SER A 50 -18.85 0.11 5.62
C SER A 50 -18.05 -0.57 4.50
N LYS A 51 -18.47 -0.37 3.26
CA LYS A 51 -17.72 -0.79 2.08
C LYS A 51 -16.32 -0.16 2.03
N ASP A 52 -16.23 1.09 2.42
CA ASP A 52 -14.98 1.83 2.43
C ASP A 52 -13.96 1.23 3.41
N VAL A 53 -14.42 0.87 4.62
CA VAL A 53 -13.60 0.15 5.61
C VAL A 53 -13.15 -1.21 5.07
N LEU A 54 -14.04 -1.94 4.40
CA LEU A 54 -13.71 -3.23 3.80
C LEU A 54 -12.65 -3.09 2.70
N VAL A 55 -12.84 -2.12 1.79
CA VAL A 55 -11.87 -1.84 0.71
C VAL A 55 -10.54 -1.34 1.27
N ALA A 56 -10.56 -0.48 2.28
CA ALA A 56 -9.36 -0.01 2.96
C ALA A 56 -8.55 -1.17 3.59
N GLN A 57 -9.22 -2.19 4.14
CA GLN A 57 -8.54 -3.38 4.67
C GLN A 57 -7.93 -4.25 3.56
N ILE A 58 -8.58 -4.37 2.40
CA ILE A 58 -8.00 -5.05 1.23
C ILE A 58 -6.72 -4.32 0.81
N MET A 59 -6.80 -3.00 0.64
CA MET A 59 -5.65 -2.17 0.25
C MET A 59 -4.51 -2.26 1.26
N LEU A 60 -4.81 -2.24 2.56
CA LEU A 60 -3.81 -2.35 3.63
C LEU A 60 -3.09 -3.71 3.58
N ARG A 61 -3.83 -4.81 3.39
CA ARG A 61 -3.26 -6.15 3.27
C ARG A 61 -2.32 -6.24 2.05
N ASP A 62 -2.74 -5.69 0.91
CA ASP A 62 -1.94 -5.71 -0.31
C ASP A 62 -0.70 -4.83 -0.20
N TRP A 63 -0.83 -3.65 0.41
CA TRP A 63 0.32 -2.81 0.71
C TRP A 63 1.34 -3.55 1.58
N THR A 64 0.90 -4.18 2.66
CA THR A 64 1.80 -4.94 3.54
C THR A 64 2.52 -6.04 2.76
N ARG A 65 1.80 -6.82 1.94
CA ARG A 65 2.39 -7.88 1.11
C ARG A 65 3.43 -7.34 0.11
N ILE A 66 3.14 -6.20 -0.52
CA ILE A 66 4.07 -5.55 -1.45
C ILE A 66 5.32 -5.07 -0.69
N MET A 67 5.13 -4.40 0.45
CA MET A 67 6.25 -3.90 1.25
C MET A 67 7.12 -5.02 1.84
N ASP A 68 6.54 -6.13 2.27
CA ASP A 68 7.30 -7.32 2.70
C ASP A 68 8.18 -7.85 1.56
N THR A 69 7.64 -7.90 0.34
CA THR A 69 8.39 -8.32 -0.86
C THR A 69 9.48 -7.31 -1.21
N VAL A 70 9.19 -6.02 -1.14
CA VAL A 70 10.16 -4.93 -1.36
C VAL A 70 11.27 -4.99 -0.35
N LYS A 71 10.96 -5.18 0.95
CA LYS A 71 11.96 -5.31 2.01
C LYS A 71 12.93 -6.45 1.72
N LEU A 72 12.42 -7.63 1.38
CA LEU A 72 13.27 -8.79 1.01
C LEU A 72 14.20 -8.50 -0.18
N ARG A 73 13.70 -7.78 -1.20
CA ARG A 73 14.53 -7.38 -2.36
C ARG A 73 15.57 -6.33 -1.95
N CYS A 74 15.19 -5.37 -1.12
CA CYS A 74 16.11 -4.38 -0.60
C CYS A 74 17.22 -5.00 0.27
N GLU A 75 16.95 -6.08 1.03
CA GLU A 75 17.96 -6.79 1.79
C GLU A 75 19.09 -7.37 0.92
N SER A 76 18.77 -7.78 -0.30
CA SER A 76 19.73 -8.30 -1.29
C SER A 76 20.36 -7.23 -2.19
N SER A 77 19.89 -5.98 -2.13
CA SER A 77 20.39 -4.88 -2.97
C SER A 77 21.82 -4.49 -2.56
N ILE A 78 22.66 -4.28 -3.56
CA ILE A 78 24.08 -3.91 -3.36
C ILE A 78 24.29 -2.39 -3.29
N SER A 79 23.27 -1.61 -3.61
CA SER A 79 23.33 -0.14 -3.60
C SER A 79 22.01 0.49 -3.21
N ILE A 80 22.09 1.73 -2.72
CA ILE A 80 20.91 2.56 -2.44
C ILE A 80 20.06 2.77 -3.71
N HIS A 81 20.69 2.82 -4.88
CA HIS A 81 19.98 3.01 -6.15
C HIS A 81 19.08 1.84 -6.52
N GLU A 82 19.56 0.62 -6.29
CA GLU A 82 18.76 -0.60 -6.50
C GLU A 82 17.61 -0.68 -5.51
N ALA A 83 17.90 -0.49 -4.22
CA ALA A 83 16.87 -0.51 -3.19
C ALA A 83 15.78 0.54 -3.45
N PHE A 84 16.19 1.76 -3.79
CA PHE A 84 15.25 2.84 -4.11
C PHE A 84 14.40 2.53 -5.36
N HIS A 85 14.97 1.85 -6.36
CA HIS A 85 14.23 1.42 -7.54
C HIS A 85 13.20 0.33 -7.22
N GLU A 86 13.56 -0.65 -6.40
CA GLU A 86 12.63 -1.69 -5.94
C GLU A 86 11.46 -1.10 -5.14
N MET A 87 11.75 -0.16 -4.25
CA MET A 87 10.71 0.54 -3.49
C MET A 87 9.79 1.37 -4.40
N TYR A 88 10.37 2.09 -5.37
CA TYR A 88 9.60 2.84 -6.36
C TYR A 88 8.65 1.93 -7.14
N ASN A 89 9.14 0.80 -7.63
CA ASN A 89 8.32 -0.15 -8.39
C ASN A 89 7.19 -0.73 -7.53
N GLY A 90 7.45 -1.06 -6.27
CA GLY A 90 6.42 -1.55 -5.35
C GLY A 90 5.31 -0.53 -5.10
N ILE A 91 5.67 0.76 -4.93
CA ILE A 91 4.67 1.82 -4.76
C ILE A 91 3.86 2.02 -6.05
N VAL A 92 4.51 2.01 -7.21
CA VAL A 92 3.84 2.14 -8.51
C VAL A 92 2.88 0.97 -8.75
N GLU A 93 3.30 -0.26 -8.49
CA GLU A 93 2.44 -1.45 -8.56
C GLU A 93 1.17 -1.27 -7.72
N PHE A 94 1.31 -0.82 -6.48
CA PHE A 94 0.17 -0.55 -5.60
C PHE A 94 -0.74 0.56 -6.13
N VAL A 95 -0.17 1.69 -6.56
CA VAL A 95 -0.92 2.84 -7.08
C VAL A 95 -1.70 2.48 -8.34
N GLU A 96 -1.08 1.74 -9.26
CA GLU A 96 -1.71 1.30 -10.51
C GLU A 96 -2.83 0.28 -10.26
N THR A 97 -2.60 -0.68 -9.36
CA THR A 97 -3.60 -1.68 -8.95
C THR A 97 -4.88 -1.03 -8.45
N TYR A 98 -4.76 0.05 -7.69
CA TYR A 98 -5.89 0.74 -7.08
C TYR A 98 -6.28 2.07 -7.76
N ASP A 99 -5.77 2.38 -8.97
CA ASP A 99 -6.05 3.65 -9.68
C ASP A 99 -7.56 3.92 -9.84
N SER A 100 -8.35 2.89 -10.15
CA SER A 100 -9.81 3.01 -10.27
C SER A 100 -10.50 3.35 -8.94
N VAL A 101 -9.99 2.80 -7.84
CA VAL A 101 -10.47 3.07 -6.49
C VAL A 101 -10.11 4.50 -6.10
N TRP A 102 -8.85 4.91 -6.29
CA TRP A 102 -8.38 6.26 -5.99
C TRP A 102 -9.15 7.35 -6.73
N ARG A 103 -9.50 7.14 -7.99
CA ARG A 103 -10.30 8.10 -8.77
C ARG A 103 -11.70 8.32 -8.21
N GLN A 104 -12.27 7.33 -7.55
CA GLN A 104 -13.60 7.45 -6.92
C GLN A 104 -13.48 8.06 -5.52
N TYR A 105 -12.50 7.65 -4.72
CA TYR A 105 -12.22 8.25 -3.42
C TYR A 105 -11.79 9.72 -3.52
N GLY A 106 -11.10 10.13 -4.58
CA GLY A 106 -10.68 11.52 -4.79
C GLY A 106 -11.82 12.53 -4.89
N LYS A 107 -13.07 12.04 -5.08
CA LYS A 107 -14.28 12.87 -5.16
C LYS A 107 -14.96 13.08 -3.80
N ASP A 108 -14.62 12.27 -2.79
CA ASP A 108 -15.27 12.29 -1.48
C ASP A 108 -14.25 12.53 -0.37
N ILE A 109 -14.29 13.75 0.20
CA ILE A 109 -13.34 14.19 1.25
C ILE A 109 -13.58 13.43 2.56
N SER A 110 -14.80 12.92 2.81
CA SER A 110 -15.13 12.18 4.03
C SER A 110 -14.41 10.84 4.11
N VAL A 111 -14.22 10.19 2.98
CA VAL A 111 -13.58 8.88 2.88
C VAL A 111 -12.07 8.94 3.17
N ARG A 112 -11.41 10.07 2.83
CA ARG A 112 -9.98 10.26 3.14
C ARG A 112 -9.65 10.19 4.63
N ARG A 113 -10.61 10.52 5.51
CA ARG A 113 -10.41 10.50 6.98
C ARG A 113 -10.54 9.10 7.59
N GLU A 114 -11.21 8.19 6.91
CA GLU A 114 -11.46 6.83 7.40
C GLU A 114 -10.45 5.80 6.86
N MET A 115 -9.56 6.22 5.95
CA MET A 115 -8.53 5.32 5.43
C MET A 115 -7.45 5.06 6.50
N PRO A 116 -7.18 3.78 6.85
CA PRO A 116 -6.12 3.43 7.79
C PRO A 116 -4.71 3.74 7.24
N MET A 117 -4.59 3.95 5.93
CA MET A 117 -3.35 4.34 5.27
C MET A 117 -3.20 5.86 5.29
N GLN A 118 -2.83 6.41 6.44
CA GLN A 118 -2.42 7.81 6.53
C GLN A 118 -1.04 7.99 5.88
N PHE A 119 -0.85 9.12 5.24
CA PHE A 119 0.41 9.44 4.52
C PHE A 119 1.64 9.28 5.43
N ASP A 120 1.54 9.74 6.67
CA ASP A 120 2.62 9.62 7.68
C ASP A 120 2.97 8.16 8.00
N TRP A 121 1.98 7.26 8.00
CA TRP A 121 2.21 5.83 8.22
C TRP A 121 2.96 5.19 7.03
N LEU A 122 2.63 5.56 5.79
CA LEU A 122 3.34 5.10 4.59
C LEU A 122 4.80 5.57 4.60
N ILE A 123 5.02 6.86 4.91
CA ILE A 123 6.36 7.44 5.02
C ILE A 123 7.16 6.69 6.08
N LYS A 124 6.58 6.42 7.24
CA LYS A 124 7.25 5.69 8.32
C LYS A 124 7.72 4.30 7.84
N GLN A 125 6.86 3.52 7.19
CA GLN A 125 7.25 2.20 6.69
C GLN A 125 8.36 2.26 5.64
N LEU A 126 8.30 3.22 4.73
CA LEU A 126 9.33 3.42 3.73
C LEU A 126 10.65 3.91 4.34
N SER A 127 10.60 4.79 5.33
CA SER A 127 11.79 5.30 6.03
C SER A 127 12.51 4.20 6.82
N GLU A 128 11.78 3.28 7.46
CA GLU A 128 12.36 2.14 8.16
C GLU A 128 13.19 1.24 7.22
N ILE A 129 12.70 0.97 6.01
CA ILE A 129 13.45 0.20 4.99
C ILE A 129 14.67 1.00 4.51
N LEU A 130 14.50 2.30 4.27
CA LEU A 130 15.59 3.16 3.81
C LEU A 130 16.70 3.31 4.84
N GLU A 131 16.36 3.39 6.13
CA GLU A 131 17.33 3.41 7.23
C GLU A 131 18.22 2.17 7.20
N GLU A 132 17.62 0.97 7.13
CA GLU A 132 18.37 -0.31 7.03
C GLU A 132 19.29 -0.32 5.79
N VAL A 133 18.82 0.21 4.65
CA VAL A 133 19.59 0.29 3.40
C VAL A 133 20.75 1.29 3.50
N LEU A 134 20.52 2.48 4.05
CA LEU A 134 21.56 3.51 4.22
C LEU A 134 22.68 3.03 5.14
N VAL A 135 22.34 2.47 6.28
CA VAL A 135 23.33 1.89 7.21
C VAL A 135 24.18 0.82 6.51
N ARG A 136 23.54 -0.08 5.75
CA ARG A 136 24.25 -1.18 5.09
C ARG A 136 25.12 -0.71 3.91
N CYS A 137 24.64 0.22 3.09
CA CYS A 137 25.31 0.61 1.85
C CYS A 137 26.30 1.76 2.02
N HIS A 138 26.08 2.64 2.99
CA HIS A 138 26.88 3.85 3.19
C HIS A 138 27.45 4.00 4.58
N ASN A 139 27.08 3.14 5.53
CA ASN A 139 27.46 3.21 6.94
C ASN A 139 27.17 4.60 7.56
N GLU A 140 26.11 5.25 7.10
CA GLU A 140 25.64 6.53 7.59
C GLU A 140 24.40 6.33 8.46
N GLU A 141 24.45 6.89 9.66
CA GLU A 141 23.29 7.07 10.54
C GLU A 141 22.86 8.53 10.42
N ASP A 142 21.73 8.78 9.79
CA ASP A 142 21.13 10.11 9.66
C ASP A 142 19.63 10.02 9.94
N ASP A 143 19.16 10.75 10.95
CA ASP A 143 17.77 10.70 11.40
C ASP A 143 16.77 11.26 10.38
N TYR A 144 17.23 12.12 9.46
CA TYR A 144 16.35 12.85 8.53
C TYR A 144 16.38 12.29 7.11
N MET A 145 17.49 11.73 6.66
CA MET A 145 17.66 11.26 5.28
C MET A 145 16.66 10.16 4.91
N PRO A 146 16.39 9.13 5.73
CA PRO A 146 15.41 8.11 5.41
C PRO A 146 14.00 8.68 5.20
N VAL A 147 13.58 9.60 6.07
CA VAL A 147 12.26 10.25 5.98
C VAL A 147 12.17 11.12 4.72
N PHE A 148 13.19 11.93 4.45
CA PHE A 148 13.26 12.78 3.27
C PHE A 148 13.20 11.97 1.97
N LEU A 149 13.96 10.88 1.89
CA LEU A 149 13.94 9.98 0.73
C LEU A 149 12.59 9.26 0.58
N ALA A 150 11.96 8.86 1.68
CA ALA A 150 10.63 8.25 1.67
C ALA A 150 9.56 9.21 1.13
N GLU A 151 9.60 10.49 1.53
CA GLU A 151 8.70 11.53 1.01
C GLU A 151 8.90 11.76 -0.49
N ILE A 152 10.14 11.88 -0.94
CA ILE A 152 10.46 12.02 -2.38
C ILE A 152 9.94 10.82 -3.15
N LEU A 153 10.18 9.61 -2.66
CA LEU A 153 9.80 8.36 -3.28
C LEU A 153 8.28 8.27 -3.45
N LEU A 154 7.53 8.47 -2.36
CA LEU A 154 6.08 8.40 -2.36
C LEU A 154 5.46 9.50 -3.25
N ASN A 155 5.95 10.73 -3.16
CA ASN A 155 5.49 11.83 -4.01
C ASN A 155 5.76 11.57 -5.50
N THR A 156 6.87 10.92 -5.83
CA THR A 156 7.22 10.62 -7.23
C THR A 156 6.37 9.50 -7.79
N ALA A 157 6.25 8.41 -7.06
CA ALA A 157 5.51 7.23 -7.50
C ALA A 157 4.00 7.50 -7.66
N THR A 158 3.46 8.44 -6.87
CA THR A 158 2.02 8.80 -6.93
C THR A 158 1.67 9.86 -7.97
N LYS A 159 2.65 10.58 -8.53
CA LYS A 159 2.42 11.65 -9.52
C LYS A 159 2.76 11.19 -10.93
N LYS A 160 1.78 11.20 -11.84
CA LYS A 160 1.93 10.77 -13.25
C LYS A 160 2.96 11.55 -14.04
N ASP A 161 3.22 12.81 -13.67
CA ASP A 161 4.15 13.70 -14.40
C ASP A 161 5.61 13.56 -13.94
N PHE A 162 5.85 12.81 -12.85
CA PHE A 162 7.19 12.59 -12.34
C PHE A 162 7.72 11.21 -12.79
N LYS A 163 8.81 11.22 -13.56
CA LYS A 163 9.45 9.99 -14.01
C LYS A 163 10.59 9.60 -13.07
N TYR A 164 10.73 8.33 -12.78
CA TYR A 164 11.83 7.77 -11.99
C TYR A 164 13.22 8.26 -12.43
N ASN A 165 13.44 8.40 -13.74
CA ASN A 165 14.72 8.88 -14.28
C ASN A 165 15.16 10.26 -13.75
N ASN A 166 14.23 11.12 -13.36
CA ASN A 166 14.56 12.42 -12.79
C ASN A 166 15.14 12.30 -11.39
N ILE A 167 14.57 11.39 -10.59
CA ILE A 167 15.06 11.11 -9.24
C ILE A 167 16.32 10.28 -9.25
N SER A 168 16.41 9.29 -10.11
CA SER A 168 17.63 8.48 -10.29
C SER A 168 18.85 9.35 -10.56
N ARG A 169 18.69 10.43 -11.36
CA ARG A 169 19.77 11.40 -11.58
C ARG A 169 20.13 12.22 -10.33
N LEU A 170 19.17 12.55 -9.51
CA LEU A 170 19.40 13.26 -8.25
C LEU A 170 20.11 12.35 -7.23
N LEU A 171 19.63 11.12 -7.10
CA LEU A 171 20.23 10.12 -6.19
C LEU A 171 21.71 9.87 -6.51
N ARG A 172 22.09 9.78 -7.80
CA ARG A 172 23.50 9.61 -8.20
C ARG A 172 24.39 10.80 -7.88
N ARG A 173 23.82 11.95 -7.53
CA ARG A 173 24.61 13.12 -7.07
C ARG A 173 24.77 13.13 -5.56
N ILE A 174 23.81 12.56 -4.85
CA ILE A 174 23.82 12.48 -3.38
C ILE A 174 24.64 11.26 -2.96
N PHE A 175 24.43 10.14 -3.65
CA PHE A 175 25.11 8.86 -3.42
C PHE A 175 25.88 8.46 -4.68
N PRO A 176 27.13 8.93 -4.84
CA PRO A 176 27.97 8.66 -5.99
C PRO A 176 28.42 7.19 -6.15
#